data_3722382b223495cce119264183c0d653
#
_entry.id   3722382b223495cce119264183c0d653
#
_cell.length_a   1.000
_cell.length_b   1.000
_cell.length_c   1.000
_cell.angle_alpha   90.00
_cell.angle_beta   90.00
_cell.angle_gamma   90.00
#
_symmetry.space_group_name_H-M   'P 1'
#
loop_
_entity.id
_entity.type
_entity.pdbx_description
1 polymer ?
#
loop_
_entity_poly.entity_id
_entity_poly.type
_entity_poly.pdbx_seq_one_letter_code
_entity_poly.pdbx_strand_id
1 'polypeptide(L)'
;MKISIRKYIIVSALIYMVCPLVKGQIAIQPLTYTQYMDKVNAGNLEYAAQKLNVSISEAEAIAANVRNDPQLGFNYFNNEQAKKKMGYGGSVSISQTVTFGKRTANVELARSESALSKALLADYLRNLRADATVAYLEALKQDQLYKVKQNAYQNLYELAQSDSIRLSKGKIMEIDAIQSKLEAGMMYNELLQSESEMKNALASLSIYTGTKESTLLFRPDASLHMPRHDFDLSDLIKQGTVSRSDITAAMQNIDVANRALKVARRERNMDVDVSLEVSHNAQVKNEEAPAPAYSGITAGIAIPLQFSRFNKGAILAAKRRTEQAAIEYDGAVLQVQNEILKAYHQYESLTKQVGHYENGMLEQANQVLKGKIYSYNRGEVSLLEVLNAQRTYDDVQALYYETLFNYASALVELEKSAGIWDIKL
;
A
#
# COMPACT_ATOMS: atom_id res chain seq x y z
N MET A 1 25.90 -61.55 23.20
CA MET A 1 25.27 -60.57 22.29
C MET A 1 25.31 -59.17 22.96
N LYS A 2 26.52 -58.59 23.02
CA LYS A 2 26.80 -57.28 23.60
C LYS A 2 27.93 -56.60 22.83
N ILE A 3 27.70 -56.26 21.55
CA ILE A 3 28.63 -55.42 20.75
C ILE A 3 27.75 -54.79 19.70
N SER A 4 27.30 -53.56 19.87
CA SER A 4 26.87 -52.70 18.77
C SER A 4 26.38 -51.30 19.17
N ILE A 5 26.27 -50.96 20.46
CA ILE A 5 25.71 -49.65 20.84
C ILE A 5 26.76 -48.51 20.85
N ARG A 6 28.04 -48.85 21.07
CA ARG A 6 29.13 -47.83 21.12
C ARG A 6 29.54 -47.26 19.77
N LYS A 7 29.26 -47.91 18.65
CA LYS A 7 29.62 -47.41 17.30
C LYS A 7 28.63 -46.38 16.76
N TYR A 8 27.38 -46.44 17.19
CA TYR A 8 26.36 -45.45 16.75
C TYR A 8 26.41 -44.11 17.50
N ILE A 9 26.92 -44.11 18.73
CA ILE A 9 27.07 -42.89 19.52
C ILE A 9 28.22 -42.03 18.99
N ILE A 10 29.29 -42.63 18.47
CA ILE A 10 30.43 -41.89 17.90
C ILE A 10 30.09 -41.31 16.52
N VAL A 11 29.28 -42.01 15.72
CA VAL A 11 28.85 -41.50 14.40
C VAL A 11 27.80 -40.37 14.54
N SER A 12 26.90 -40.41 15.54
CA SER A 12 25.95 -39.32 15.79
C SER A 12 26.62 -38.09 16.39
N ALA A 13 27.69 -38.24 17.17
CA ALA A 13 28.45 -37.12 17.72
C ALA A 13 29.32 -36.39 16.66
N LEU A 14 29.77 -37.11 15.60
CA LEU A 14 30.53 -36.50 14.49
C LEU A 14 29.62 -35.76 13.47
N ILE A 15 28.34 -36.11 13.38
CA ILE A 15 27.37 -35.42 12.48
C ILE A 15 26.91 -34.06 13.07
N TYR A 16 26.99 -33.92 14.41
CA TYR A 16 26.64 -32.64 15.07
C TYR A 16 27.77 -31.60 15.05
N MET A 17 28.97 -31.92 14.60
CA MET A 17 30.14 -31.04 14.69
C MET A 17 30.54 -30.36 13.38
N VAL A 18 29.73 -30.52 12.32
CA VAL A 18 29.91 -29.79 11.04
C VAL A 18 28.59 -29.15 10.65
N CYS A 19 28.01 -28.37 11.57
CA CYS A 19 27.15 -27.29 11.16
C CYS A 19 28.06 -26.07 10.92
N PRO A 20 28.37 -25.70 9.69
CA PRO A 20 29.03 -24.40 9.48
C PRO A 20 28.07 -23.36 10.05
N LEU A 21 28.51 -22.59 11.03
CA LEU A 21 27.94 -21.30 11.35
C LEU A 21 28.02 -20.47 10.05
N VAL A 22 27.07 -20.67 9.16
CA VAL A 22 26.80 -19.74 8.09
C VAL A 22 26.34 -18.46 8.80
N LYS A 23 27.31 -17.65 9.19
CA LYS A 23 27.02 -16.24 9.44
C LYS A 23 26.33 -15.79 8.15
N GLY A 24 25.02 -15.56 8.22
CA GLY A 24 24.26 -15.04 7.10
C GLY A 24 24.91 -13.73 6.67
N GLN A 25 25.82 -13.79 5.70
CA GLN A 25 26.36 -12.59 5.07
C GLN A 25 25.19 -11.93 4.37
N ILE A 26 24.90 -10.69 4.78
CA ILE A 26 23.93 -9.86 4.09
C ILE A 26 24.45 -9.69 2.65
N ALA A 27 23.72 -10.28 1.69
CA ALA A 27 24.02 -10.12 0.27
C ALA A 27 23.41 -8.79 -0.21
N ILE A 28 24.26 -7.91 -0.74
CA ILE A 28 23.80 -6.65 -1.34
C ILE A 28 23.80 -6.83 -2.85
N GLN A 29 22.65 -6.70 -3.48
CA GLN A 29 22.47 -6.81 -4.92
C GLN A 29 22.12 -5.45 -5.52
N PRO A 30 22.86 -4.98 -6.56
CA PRO A 30 22.48 -3.75 -7.27
C PRO A 30 21.13 -3.94 -7.97
N LEU A 31 20.31 -2.89 -7.99
CA LEU A 31 18.98 -2.92 -8.57
C LEU A 31 18.68 -1.59 -9.26
N THR A 32 18.44 -1.62 -10.57
CA THR A 32 18.00 -0.43 -11.32
C THR A 32 16.56 -0.07 -10.94
N TYR A 33 16.18 1.18 -11.15
CA TYR A 33 14.84 1.66 -10.85
C TYR A 33 13.74 0.84 -11.57
N THR A 34 13.93 0.52 -12.85
CA THR A 34 12.98 -0.29 -13.61
C THR A 34 12.81 -1.67 -12.99
N GLN A 35 13.91 -2.36 -12.69
CA GLN A 35 13.88 -3.68 -12.05
C GLN A 35 13.23 -3.64 -10.65
N TYR A 36 13.47 -2.54 -9.91
CA TYR A 36 12.83 -2.33 -8.62
C TYR A 36 11.31 -2.19 -8.77
N MET A 37 10.84 -1.35 -9.69
CA MET A 37 9.41 -1.16 -9.92
C MET A 37 8.71 -2.43 -10.43
N ASP A 38 9.39 -3.24 -11.25
CA ASP A 38 8.88 -4.55 -11.68
C ASP A 38 8.69 -5.49 -10.47
N LYS A 39 9.66 -5.50 -9.53
CA LYS A 39 9.54 -6.28 -8.30
C LYS A 39 8.42 -5.75 -7.39
N VAL A 40 8.25 -4.44 -7.26
CA VAL A 40 7.14 -3.82 -6.52
C VAL A 40 5.80 -4.25 -7.10
N ASN A 41 5.62 -4.14 -8.41
CA ASN A 41 4.37 -4.50 -9.08
C ASN A 41 4.02 -6.01 -8.95
N ALA A 42 5.04 -6.88 -8.96
CA ALA A 42 4.85 -8.33 -8.90
C ALA A 42 4.77 -8.86 -7.46
N GLY A 43 5.55 -8.28 -6.52
CA GLY A 43 5.79 -8.85 -5.20
C GLY A 43 5.10 -8.13 -4.05
N ASN A 44 4.60 -6.91 -4.22
CA ASN A 44 3.99 -6.16 -3.12
C ASN A 44 2.74 -6.86 -2.58
N LEU A 45 2.79 -7.25 -1.29
CA LEU A 45 1.74 -8.06 -0.67
C LEU A 45 0.44 -7.29 -0.48
N GLU A 46 0.53 -6.01 -0.20
CA GLU A 46 -0.65 -5.18 0.00
C GLU A 46 -1.36 -4.91 -1.34
N TYR A 47 -0.61 -4.66 -2.40
CA TYR A 47 -1.16 -4.55 -3.75
C TYR A 47 -1.84 -5.87 -4.20
N ALA A 48 -1.25 -7.02 -3.86
CA ALA A 48 -1.87 -8.31 -4.09
C ALA A 48 -3.19 -8.47 -3.33
N ALA A 49 -3.24 -8.01 -2.06
CA ALA A 49 -4.47 -8.00 -1.28
C ALA A 49 -5.54 -7.06 -1.88
N GLN A 50 -5.16 -5.87 -2.34
CA GLN A 50 -6.09 -4.94 -3.01
C GLN A 50 -6.66 -5.51 -4.33
N LYS A 51 -5.88 -6.29 -5.09
CA LYS A 51 -6.39 -7.03 -6.26
C LYS A 51 -7.48 -8.04 -5.89
N LEU A 52 -7.36 -8.68 -4.72
CA LEU A 52 -8.38 -9.60 -4.24
C LEU A 52 -9.70 -8.89 -3.90
N ASN A 53 -9.66 -7.64 -3.42
CA ASN A 53 -10.88 -6.85 -3.19
C ASN A 53 -11.69 -6.65 -4.50
N VAL A 54 -11.01 -6.46 -5.62
CA VAL A 54 -11.66 -6.41 -6.93
C VAL A 54 -12.29 -7.77 -7.28
N SER A 55 -11.55 -8.86 -7.08
CA SER A 55 -12.07 -10.21 -7.35
C SER A 55 -13.26 -10.57 -6.45
N ILE A 56 -13.24 -10.13 -5.19
CA ILE A 56 -14.35 -10.30 -4.24
C ILE A 56 -15.57 -9.54 -4.76
N SER A 57 -15.43 -8.27 -5.12
CA SER A 57 -16.56 -7.46 -5.62
C SER A 57 -17.13 -7.99 -6.94
N GLU A 58 -16.30 -8.58 -7.80
CA GLU A 58 -16.76 -9.28 -9.02
C GLU A 58 -17.55 -10.56 -8.69
N ALA A 59 -17.12 -11.33 -7.68
CA ALA A 59 -17.85 -12.50 -7.20
C ALA A 59 -19.19 -12.11 -6.55
N GLU A 60 -19.23 -11.02 -5.80
CA GLU A 60 -20.45 -10.46 -5.23
C GLU A 60 -21.44 -10.01 -6.32
N ALA A 61 -20.95 -9.44 -7.42
CA ALA A 61 -21.80 -9.09 -8.57
C ALA A 61 -22.38 -10.33 -9.26
N ILE A 62 -21.66 -11.47 -9.27
CA ILE A 62 -22.18 -12.76 -9.74
C ILE A 62 -23.23 -13.28 -8.76
N ALA A 63 -22.95 -13.24 -7.44
CA ALA A 63 -23.89 -13.67 -6.40
C ALA A 63 -25.19 -12.89 -6.41
N ALA A 64 -25.13 -11.57 -6.62
CA ALA A 64 -26.32 -10.71 -6.74
C ALA A 64 -27.26 -11.11 -7.90
N ASN A 65 -26.75 -11.85 -8.90
CA ASN A 65 -27.54 -12.29 -10.06
C ASN A 65 -28.25 -13.63 -9.83
N VAL A 66 -28.04 -14.28 -8.69
CA VAL A 66 -28.70 -15.56 -8.37
C VAL A 66 -30.20 -15.33 -8.15
N ARG A 67 -31.02 -16.26 -8.62
CA ARG A 67 -32.47 -16.28 -8.35
C ARG A 67 -32.72 -17.01 -7.04
N ASN A 68 -33.83 -16.68 -6.38
CA ASN A 68 -34.30 -17.47 -5.24
C ASN A 68 -34.55 -18.91 -5.67
N ASP A 69 -34.04 -19.86 -4.90
CA ASP A 69 -34.27 -21.28 -5.17
C ASP A 69 -35.67 -21.69 -4.83
N PRO A 70 -36.27 -22.64 -5.59
CA PRO A 70 -37.50 -23.24 -5.21
C PRO A 70 -37.35 -24.06 -3.91
N GLN A 71 -38.34 -23.99 -3.05
CA GLN A 71 -38.39 -24.74 -1.80
C GLN A 71 -39.28 -25.97 -1.96
N LEU A 72 -38.79 -27.13 -1.53
CA LEU A 72 -39.54 -28.37 -1.49
C LEU A 72 -39.96 -28.63 -0.04
N GLY A 73 -41.25 -28.72 0.20
CA GLY A 73 -41.80 -28.98 1.52
C GLY A 73 -42.48 -30.36 1.59
N PHE A 74 -42.37 -31.01 2.72
CA PHE A 74 -43.06 -32.27 3.03
C PHE A 74 -43.81 -32.07 4.32
N ASN A 75 -45.13 -32.34 4.30
CA ASN A 75 -45.94 -32.32 5.49
C ASN A 75 -46.60 -33.70 5.68
N TYR A 76 -46.61 -34.15 6.91
CA TYR A 76 -47.33 -35.33 7.33
C TYR A 76 -48.16 -34.99 8.56
N PHE A 77 -49.40 -35.39 8.58
CA PHE A 77 -50.23 -35.27 9.76
C PHE A 77 -50.90 -36.61 10.09
N ASN A 78 -51.11 -36.85 11.36
CA ASN A 78 -51.83 -38.00 11.87
C ASN A 78 -52.79 -37.53 12.97
N ASN A 79 -54.02 -37.60 12.67
CA ASN A 79 -55.14 -37.21 13.56
C ASN A 79 -55.86 -38.45 14.10
N GLU A 80 -55.26 -39.62 14.00
CA GLU A 80 -55.86 -40.87 14.55
C GLU A 80 -55.70 -40.93 16.08
N GLN A 81 -56.73 -40.64 16.79
CA GLN A 81 -56.87 -40.86 18.25
C GLN A 81 -57.60 -42.14 18.54
N ALA A 82 -57.36 -42.79 19.68
CA ALA A 82 -57.92 -44.14 20.04
C ALA A 82 -59.45 -44.28 19.92
N LYS A 83 -60.15 -43.19 20.13
CA LYS A 83 -61.65 -43.16 20.03
C LYS A 83 -62.20 -42.40 18.83
N LYS A 84 -61.36 -41.55 18.19
CA LYS A 84 -61.73 -40.70 17.05
C LYS A 84 -60.79 -40.95 15.90
N LYS A 85 -61.10 -41.81 15.01
CA LYS A 85 -60.27 -42.16 13.83
C LYS A 85 -60.43 -41.09 12.76
N MET A 86 -59.71 -39.93 12.95
CA MET A 86 -59.83 -38.74 12.11
C MET A 86 -58.96 -38.81 10.86
N GLY A 87 -58.26 -39.91 10.64
CA GLY A 87 -57.40 -40.13 9.48
C GLY A 87 -56.00 -39.56 9.60
N TYR A 88 -55.16 -39.89 8.62
CA TYR A 88 -53.83 -39.35 8.44
C TYR A 88 -53.63 -38.93 6.98
N GLY A 89 -52.63 -38.12 6.73
CA GLY A 89 -52.32 -37.70 5.38
C GLY A 89 -50.95 -37.08 5.26
N GLY A 90 -50.58 -36.74 4.05
CA GLY A 90 -49.36 -36.04 3.78
C GLY A 90 -49.43 -35.22 2.52
N SER A 91 -48.57 -34.25 2.40
CA SER A 91 -48.47 -33.44 1.20
C SER A 91 -46.99 -33.19 0.83
N VAL A 92 -46.78 -33.02 -0.46
CA VAL A 92 -45.54 -32.54 -1.04
C VAL A 92 -45.82 -31.22 -1.73
N SER A 93 -45.10 -30.18 -1.37
CA SER A 93 -45.25 -28.85 -1.96
C SER A 93 -43.95 -28.35 -2.57
N ILE A 94 -44.06 -27.62 -3.67
CA ILE A 94 -42.97 -26.82 -4.23
C ILE A 94 -43.43 -25.37 -4.22
N SER A 95 -42.55 -24.47 -3.72
CA SER A 95 -42.84 -23.04 -3.73
C SER A 95 -41.62 -22.25 -4.22
N GLN A 96 -41.89 -21.11 -4.85
CA GLN A 96 -40.87 -20.21 -5.31
C GLN A 96 -41.28 -18.75 -5.14
N THR A 97 -40.39 -17.94 -4.57
CA THR A 97 -40.57 -16.50 -4.47
C THR A 97 -40.14 -15.82 -5.77
N VAL A 98 -41.06 -15.11 -6.40
CA VAL A 98 -40.80 -14.29 -7.60
C VAL A 98 -40.65 -12.84 -7.19
N THR A 99 -39.45 -12.27 -7.45
CA THR A 99 -39.13 -10.87 -7.14
C THR A 99 -39.22 -9.99 -8.38
N PHE A 100 -39.84 -8.81 -8.27
CA PHE A 100 -40.02 -7.89 -9.39
C PHE A 100 -39.06 -6.72 -9.35
N GLY A 101 -37.96 -6.81 -10.14
CA GLY A 101 -36.98 -5.74 -10.34
C GLY A 101 -36.01 -5.52 -9.19
N LYS A 102 -36.13 -6.19 -8.04
CA LYS A 102 -35.19 -6.13 -6.93
C LYS A 102 -33.82 -6.72 -7.35
N ARG A 103 -33.85 -7.95 -7.89
CA ARG A 103 -32.64 -8.63 -8.38
C ARG A 103 -31.86 -7.77 -9.40
N THR A 104 -32.56 -7.21 -10.40
CA THR A 104 -31.90 -6.35 -11.40
C THR A 104 -31.25 -5.13 -10.76
N ALA A 105 -31.91 -4.49 -9.79
CA ALA A 105 -31.37 -3.34 -9.07
C ALA A 105 -30.14 -3.74 -8.23
N ASN A 106 -30.16 -4.88 -7.55
CA ASN A 106 -29.04 -5.41 -6.78
C ASN A 106 -27.83 -5.77 -7.69
N VAL A 107 -28.07 -6.36 -8.86
CA VAL A 107 -27.01 -6.63 -9.85
C VAL A 107 -26.38 -5.34 -10.36
N GLU A 108 -27.19 -4.30 -10.64
CA GLU A 108 -26.66 -3.01 -11.07
C GLU A 108 -25.85 -2.35 -9.96
N LEU A 109 -26.29 -2.43 -8.70
CA LEU A 109 -25.54 -1.94 -7.54
C LEU A 109 -24.19 -2.67 -7.41
N ALA A 110 -24.21 -4.00 -7.35
CA ALA A 110 -22.99 -4.79 -7.20
C ALA A 110 -21.98 -4.58 -8.36
N ARG A 111 -22.47 -4.35 -9.57
CA ARG A 111 -21.60 -3.97 -10.71
C ARG A 111 -20.99 -2.59 -10.52
N SER A 112 -21.72 -1.61 -10.00
CA SER A 112 -21.16 -0.29 -9.72
C SER A 112 -20.17 -0.33 -8.56
N GLU A 113 -20.39 -1.16 -7.55
CA GLU A 113 -19.44 -1.43 -6.46
C GLU A 113 -18.14 -2.08 -6.98
N SER A 114 -18.25 -3.02 -7.93
CA SER A 114 -17.07 -3.59 -8.59
C SER A 114 -16.30 -2.55 -9.44
N ALA A 115 -17.01 -1.62 -10.10
CA ALA A 115 -16.37 -0.52 -10.82
C ALA A 115 -15.65 0.44 -9.86
N LEU A 116 -16.23 0.74 -8.70
CA LEU A 116 -15.60 1.51 -7.64
C LEU A 116 -14.34 0.80 -7.10
N SER A 117 -14.40 -0.49 -6.83
CA SER A 117 -13.24 -1.28 -6.38
C SER A 117 -12.08 -1.23 -7.37
N LYS A 118 -12.36 -1.25 -8.69
CA LYS A 118 -11.34 -1.09 -9.73
C LYS A 118 -10.70 0.30 -9.73
N ALA A 119 -11.50 1.34 -9.54
CA ALA A 119 -10.99 2.71 -9.44
C ALA A 119 -10.12 2.91 -8.18
N LEU A 120 -10.54 2.34 -7.04
CA LEU A 120 -9.76 2.34 -5.80
C LEU A 120 -8.44 1.56 -5.94
N LEU A 121 -8.43 0.43 -6.66
CA LEU A 121 -7.20 -0.30 -6.96
C LEU A 121 -6.24 0.53 -7.82
N ALA A 122 -6.75 1.27 -8.80
CA ALA A 122 -5.93 2.17 -9.62
C ALA A 122 -5.35 3.31 -8.80
N ASP A 123 -6.12 3.86 -7.85
CA ASP A 123 -5.63 4.88 -6.93
C ASP A 123 -4.56 4.35 -5.98
N TYR A 124 -4.79 3.15 -5.43
CA TYR A 124 -3.77 2.48 -4.62
C TYR A 124 -2.46 2.29 -5.39
N LEU A 125 -2.52 1.84 -6.65
CA LEU A 125 -1.33 1.65 -7.50
C LEU A 125 -0.60 2.97 -7.76
N ARG A 126 -1.33 4.07 -7.98
CA ARG A 126 -0.76 5.42 -8.14
C ARG A 126 0.03 5.83 -6.90
N ASN A 127 -0.55 5.65 -5.71
CA ASN A 127 0.10 5.96 -4.44
C ASN A 127 1.29 5.03 -4.18
N LEU A 128 1.12 3.72 -4.33
CA LEU A 128 2.20 2.73 -4.16
C LEU A 128 3.41 3.04 -5.04
N ARG A 129 3.18 3.43 -6.30
CA ARG A 129 4.26 3.79 -7.23
C ARG A 129 5.05 4.99 -6.71
N ALA A 130 4.38 6.03 -6.23
CA ALA A 130 5.02 7.21 -5.68
C ALA A 130 5.81 6.88 -4.40
N ASP A 131 5.20 6.18 -3.46
CA ASP A 131 5.81 5.82 -2.18
C ASP A 131 7.04 4.92 -2.37
N ALA A 132 6.94 3.93 -3.27
CA ALA A 132 8.06 3.07 -3.62
C ALA A 132 9.20 3.86 -4.29
N THR A 133 8.88 4.84 -5.14
CA THR A 133 9.88 5.69 -5.78
C THR A 133 10.59 6.58 -4.75
N VAL A 134 9.85 7.19 -3.83
CA VAL A 134 10.45 7.99 -2.74
C VAL A 134 11.34 7.13 -1.85
N ALA A 135 10.94 5.89 -1.53
CA ALA A 135 11.79 4.97 -0.78
C ALA A 135 13.08 4.61 -1.53
N TYR A 136 13.02 4.44 -2.85
CA TYR A 136 14.20 4.21 -3.68
C TYR A 136 15.15 5.42 -3.68
N LEU A 137 14.59 6.65 -3.80
CA LEU A 137 15.35 7.90 -3.72
C LEU A 137 15.98 8.11 -2.34
N GLU A 138 15.27 7.75 -1.27
CA GLU A 138 15.80 7.80 0.11
C GLU A 138 17.01 6.88 0.26
N ALA A 139 16.93 5.66 -0.26
CA ALA A 139 18.06 4.74 -0.23
C ALA A 139 19.27 5.26 -1.05
N LEU A 140 19.04 5.92 -2.19
CA LEU A 140 20.07 6.61 -2.95
C LEU A 140 20.72 7.76 -2.15
N LYS A 141 19.91 8.58 -1.48
CA LYS A 141 20.40 9.67 -0.63
C LYS A 141 21.28 9.14 0.49
N GLN A 142 20.83 8.11 1.21
CA GLN A 142 21.60 7.53 2.31
C GLN A 142 22.93 6.92 1.83
N ASP A 143 22.97 6.33 0.63
CA ASP A 143 24.21 5.84 0.02
C ASP A 143 25.20 6.99 -0.28
N GLN A 144 24.72 8.15 -0.72
CA GLN A 144 25.56 9.31 -0.96
C GLN A 144 26.05 9.95 0.36
N LEU A 145 25.18 10.06 1.37
CA LEU A 145 25.58 10.57 2.70
C LEU A 145 26.63 9.68 3.37
N TYR A 146 26.47 8.35 3.25
CA TYR A 146 27.50 7.41 3.71
C TYR A 146 28.85 7.67 3.03
N LYS A 147 28.88 7.89 1.71
CA LYS A 147 30.12 8.23 0.98
C LYS A 147 30.71 9.57 1.43
N VAL A 148 29.88 10.57 1.71
CA VAL A 148 30.35 11.86 2.27
C VAL A 148 31.06 11.63 3.61
N LYS A 149 30.42 10.89 4.54
CA LYS A 149 31.00 10.57 5.85
C LYS A 149 32.26 9.71 5.74
N GLN A 150 32.31 8.78 4.79
CA GLN A 150 33.49 7.97 4.53
C GLN A 150 34.69 8.83 4.06
N ASN A 151 34.45 9.75 3.14
CA ASN A 151 35.49 10.68 2.67
C ASN A 151 35.95 11.63 3.77
N ALA A 152 35.02 12.16 4.57
CA ALA A 152 35.34 13.02 5.70
C ALA A 152 36.21 12.30 6.75
N TYR A 153 35.83 11.06 7.10
CA TYR A 153 36.63 10.24 8.00
C TYR A 153 38.05 10.00 7.43
N GLN A 154 38.16 9.64 6.15
CA GLN A 154 39.44 9.39 5.52
C GLN A 154 40.35 10.64 5.58
N ASN A 155 39.81 11.82 5.25
CA ASN A 155 40.55 13.09 5.30
C ASN A 155 41.07 13.41 6.72
N LEU A 156 40.17 13.27 7.72
CA LEU A 156 40.56 13.52 9.12
C LEU A 156 41.53 12.48 9.66
N TYR A 157 41.42 11.24 9.26
CA TYR A 157 42.36 10.17 9.62
C TYR A 157 43.76 10.43 9.05
N GLU A 158 43.85 10.82 7.77
CA GLU A 158 45.11 11.21 7.13
C GLU A 158 45.73 12.45 7.79
N LEU A 159 44.94 13.44 8.15
CA LEU A 159 45.37 14.61 8.90
C LEU A 159 45.97 14.22 10.26
N ALA A 160 45.27 13.37 11.03
CA ALA A 160 45.73 12.89 12.34
C ALA A 160 47.04 12.08 12.24
N GLN A 161 47.23 11.28 11.18
CA GLN A 161 48.46 10.58 10.93
C GLN A 161 49.62 11.57 10.60
N SER A 162 49.33 12.55 9.74
CA SER A 162 50.31 13.60 9.41
C SER A 162 50.73 14.36 10.65
N ASP A 163 49.78 14.74 11.51
CA ASP A 163 50.05 15.47 12.74
C ASP A 163 50.86 14.63 13.75
N SER A 164 50.61 13.34 13.85
CA SER A 164 51.43 12.44 14.67
C SER A 164 52.92 12.42 14.22
N ILE A 165 53.15 12.43 12.89
CA ILE A 165 54.54 12.52 12.32
C ILE A 165 55.11 13.90 12.58
N ARG A 166 54.35 14.98 12.47
CA ARG A 166 54.84 16.36 12.73
C ARG A 166 55.16 16.57 14.19
N LEU A 167 54.40 16.00 15.12
CA LEU A 167 54.68 15.99 16.56
C LEU A 167 56.02 15.29 16.86
N SER A 168 56.24 14.08 16.28
CA SER A 168 57.50 13.36 16.47
C SER A 168 58.75 14.13 16.00
N LYS A 169 58.53 15.09 15.07
CA LYS A 169 59.59 16.00 14.57
C LYS A 169 59.61 17.36 15.30
N GLY A 170 58.79 17.53 16.35
CA GLY A 170 58.72 18.78 17.12
C GLY A 170 58.15 19.98 16.37
N LYS A 171 57.33 19.73 15.29
CA LYS A 171 56.81 20.80 14.43
C LYS A 171 55.42 21.32 14.82
N ILE A 172 54.71 20.62 15.70
CA ILE A 172 53.38 21.01 16.22
C ILE A 172 53.33 20.72 17.72
N MET A 173 52.35 21.30 18.41
CA MET A 173 52.11 21.03 19.82
C MET A 173 51.44 19.66 20.01
N GLU A 174 51.67 19.02 21.15
CA GLU A 174 51.05 17.74 21.48
C GLU A 174 49.53 17.81 21.48
N ILE A 175 48.96 18.94 21.97
CA ILE A 175 47.51 19.15 22.04
C ILE A 175 46.85 19.15 20.65
N ASP A 176 47.54 19.68 19.62
CA ASP A 176 47.02 19.67 18.23
C ASP A 176 46.95 18.24 17.67
N ALA A 177 47.98 17.43 17.94
CA ALA A 177 47.98 16.03 17.52
C ALA A 177 46.93 15.17 18.26
N ILE A 178 46.67 15.47 19.55
CA ILE A 178 45.56 14.83 20.31
C ILE A 178 44.23 15.26 19.73
N GLN A 179 44.04 16.54 19.40
CA GLN A 179 42.79 17.06 18.86
C GLN A 179 42.47 16.48 17.48
N SER A 180 43.46 16.43 16.56
CA SER A 180 43.21 15.83 15.22
C SER A 180 42.83 14.33 15.31
N LYS A 181 43.45 13.59 16.25
CA LYS A 181 43.09 12.18 16.50
C LYS A 181 41.70 12.02 17.10
N LEU A 182 41.28 12.93 18.02
CA LEU A 182 39.97 12.93 18.60
C LEU A 182 38.90 13.22 17.54
N GLU A 183 39.09 14.21 16.69
CA GLU A 183 38.17 14.54 15.60
C GLU A 183 38.00 13.38 14.60
N ALA A 184 39.09 12.69 14.24
CA ALA A 184 39.02 11.49 13.41
C ALA A 184 38.20 10.36 14.09
N GLY A 185 38.38 10.20 15.42
CA GLY A 185 37.58 9.23 16.20
C GLY A 185 36.11 9.59 16.28
N MET A 186 35.75 10.84 16.39
CA MET A 186 34.38 11.32 16.37
C MET A 186 33.74 11.08 15.00
N MET A 187 34.44 11.42 13.92
CA MET A 187 33.95 11.19 12.56
C MET A 187 33.79 9.70 12.24
N TYR A 188 34.62 8.82 12.83
CA TYR A 188 34.42 7.38 12.70
C TYR A 188 33.08 6.91 13.30
N ASN A 189 32.66 7.46 14.44
CA ASN A 189 31.35 7.16 15.01
C ASN A 189 30.21 7.66 14.11
N GLU A 190 30.35 8.84 13.50
CA GLU A 190 29.38 9.36 12.53
C GLU A 190 29.31 8.48 11.27
N LEU A 191 30.43 7.96 10.80
CA LEU A 191 30.48 7.02 9.68
C LEU A 191 29.72 5.72 10.00
N LEU A 192 29.91 5.14 11.21
CA LEU A 192 29.20 3.95 11.64
C LEU A 192 27.67 4.20 11.74
N GLN A 193 27.29 5.38 12.23
CA GLN A 193 25.89 5.78 12.27
C GLN A 193 25.29 5.86 10.84
N SER A 194 25.97 6.54 9.93
CA SER A 194 25.55 6.69 8.54
C SER A 194 25.50 5.35 7.79
N GLU A 195 26.40 4.41 8.10
CA GLU A 195 26.33 3.04 7.59
C GLU A 195 25.06 2.32 8.03
N SER A 196 24.68 2.49 9.30
CA SER A 196 23.43 1.93 9.84
C SER A 196 22.20 2.53 9.15
N GLU A 197 22.17 3.84 8.95
CA GLU A 197 21.07 4.55 8.28
C GLU A 197 20.93 4.10 6.83
N MET A 198 22.04 3.96 6.10
CA MET A 198 22.05 3.41 4.75
C MET A 198 21.46 1.98 4.73
N LYS A 199 21.92 1.09 5.62
CA LYS A 199 21.41 -0.28 5.69
C LYS A 199 19.93 -0.33 6.02
N ASN A 200 19.44 0.54 6.89
CA ASN A 200 18.02 0.65 7.24
C ASN A 200 17.18 1.12 6.02
N ALA A 201 17.68 2.09 5.26
CA ALA A 201 17.02 2.53 4.04
C ALA A 201 16.96 1.41 2.99
N LEU A 202 18.05 0.64 2.80
CA LEU A 202 18.05 -0.53 1.92
C LEU A 202 17.08 -1.62 2.39
N ALA A 203 16.98 -1.86 3.69
CA ALA A 203 16.01 -2.82 4.25
C ALA A 203 14.57 -2.39 4.00
N SER A 204 14.27 -1.08 4.03
CA SER A 204 12.94 -0.55 3.76
C SER A 204 12.45 -0.86 2.34
N LEU A 205 13.33 -1.03 1.36
CA LEU A 205 12.95 -1.42 -0.01
C LEU A 205 12.34 -2.83 -0.07
N SER A 206 12.72 -3.71 0.87
CA SER A 206 12.20 -5.08 0.93
C SER A 206 10.70 -5.13 1.23
N ILE A 207 10.15 -4.13 1.92
CA ILE A 207 8.72 -4.01 2.22
C ILE A 207 7.94 -3.83 0.91
N TYR A 208 8.42 -2.94 0.04
CA TYR A 208 7.76 -2.66 -1.24
C TYR A 208 7.89 -3.81 -2.22
N THR A 209 9.05 -4.49 -2.26
CA THR A 209 9.28 -5.62 -3.18
C THR A 209 8.67 -6.93 -2.70
N GLY A 210 8.18 -7.01 -1.45
CA GLY A 210 7.65 -8.25 -0.86
C GLY A 210 8.70 -9.35 -0.69
N THR A 211 9.99 -8.98 -0.65
CA THR A 211 11.09 -9.94 -0.52
C THR A 211 11.13 -10.52 0.89
N LYS A 212 10.97 -11.84 0.99
CA LYS A 212 10.95 -12.55 2.28
C LYS A 212 12.33 -12.91 2.82
N GLU A 213 13.36 -12.81 2.00
CA GLU A 213 14.75 -13.10 2.42
C GLU A 213 15.31 -11.94 3.22
N SER A 214 15.40 -12.09 4.53
CA SER A 214 15.95 -11.09 5.46
C SER A 214 17.45 -10.82 5.29
N THR A 215 18.16 -11.65 4.53
CA THR A 215 19.60 -11.55 4.26
C THR A 215 19.95 -10.90 2.92
N LEU A 216 18.93 -10.57 2.11
CA LEU A 216 19.12 -9.93 0.80
C LEU A 216 18.70 -8.46 0.88
N LEU A 217 19.64 -7.55 0.67
CA LEU A 217 19.38 -6.12 0.53
C LEU A 217 19.57 -5.69 -0.92
N PHE A 218 18.70 -4.81 -1.39
CA PHE A 218 18.81 -4.20 -2.71
C PHE A 218 19.46 -2.83 -2.59
N ARG A 219 20.57 -2.61 -3.32
CA ARG A 219 21.21 -1.32 -3.42
C ARG A 219 20.78 -0.63 -4.71
N PRO A 220 20.19 0.56 -4.66
CA PRO A 220 19.84 1.32 -5.83
C PRO A 220 21.05 1.61 -6.72
N ASP A 221 20.88 1.40 -8.03
CA ASP A 221 21.88 1.71 -9.05
C ASP A 221 21.29 2.78 -9.98
N ALA A 222 21.33 4.03 -9.52
CA ALA A 222 20.85 5.20 -10.23
C ALA A 222 21.51 6.48 -9.69
N SER A 223 21.25 7.61 -10.33
CA SER A 223 21.65 8.95 -9.87
C SER A 223 20.48 9.66 -9.21
N LEU A 224 20.76 10.42 -8.13
CA LEU A 224 19.78 11.37 -7.56
C LEU A 224 19.51 12.57 -8.48
N HIS A 225 20.32 12.75 -9.51
CA HIS A 225 20.15 13.85 -10.46
C HIS A 225 19.01 13.56 -11.42
N MET A 226 17.89 14.25 -11.22
CA MET A 226 16.75 14.17 -12.13
C MET A 226 16.73 15.37 -13.08
N PRO A 227 16.32 15.18 -14.33
CA PRO A 227 16.20 16.28 -15.29
C PRO A 227 15.19 17.31 -14.78
N ARG A 228 15.42 18.57 -15.09
CA ARG A 228 14.48 19.67 -14.82
C ARG A 228 13.39 19.65 -15.88
N HIS A 229 12.16 19.77 -15.43
CA HIS A 229 10.99 19.90 -16.28
C HIS A 229 10.30 21.23 -16.03
N ASP A 230 9.92 21.89 -17.12
CA ASP A 230 9.09 23.09 -17.04
C ASP A 230 7.62 22.65 -17.14
N PHE A 231 6.86 22.92 -16.11
CA PHE A 231 5.44 22.57 -16.03
C PHE A 231 4.57 23.83 -16.09
N ASP A 232 3.47 23.78 -16.83
CA ASP A 232 2.40 24.77 -16.73
C ASP A 232 1.39 24.35 -15.66
N LEU A 233 1.24 25.19 -14.63
CA LEU A 233 0.34 24.91 -13.51
C LEU A 233 -1.12 24.73 -13.95
N SER A 234 -1.58 25.53 -14.92
CA SER A 234 -2.97 25.45 -15.40
C SER A 234 -3.25 24.13 -16.09
N ASP A 235 -2.27 23.62 -16.86
CA ASP A 235 -2.41 22.33 -17.55
C ASP A 235 -2.34 21.16 -16.58
N LEU A 236 -1.47 21.22 -15.55
CA LEU A 236 -1.41 20.23 -14.48
C LEU A 236 -2.74 20.12 -13.73
N ILE A 237 -3.36 21.26 -13.38
CA ILE A 237 -4.66 21.28 -12.69
C ILE A 237 -5.76 20.69 -13.57
N LYS A 238 -5.83 21.07 -14.86
CA LYS A 238 -6.81 20.50 -15.80
C LYS A 238 -6.65 18.99 -15.93
N GLN A 239 -5.42 18.54 -16.09
CA GLN A 239 -5.11 17.13 -16.26
C GLN A 239 -5.43 16.32 -14.99
N GLY A 240 -5.00 16.80 -13.82
CA GLY A 240 -5.22 16.10 -12.56
C GLY A 240 -6.70 15.97 -12.21
N THR A 241 -7.52 17.00 -12.46
CA THR A 241 -8.96 16.94 -12.20
C THR A 241 -9.72 15.99 -13.13
N VAL A 242 -9.13 15.57 -14.25
CA VAL A 242 -9.77 14.65 -15.22
C VAL A 242 -9.21 13.23 -15.12
N SER A 243 -7.90 13.09 -14.96
CA SER A 243 -7.21 11.78 -15.12
C SER A 243 -6.95 11.02 -13.83
N ARG A 244 -7.07 11.67 -12.66
CA ARG A 244 -6.74 11.02 -11.37
C ARG A 244 -7.73 9.91 -11.01
N SER A 245 -7.17 8.82 -10.48
CA SER A 245 -7.95 7.63 -10.09
C SER A 245 -8.86 7.88 -8.90
N ASP A 246 -8.49 8.74 -7.95
CA ASP A 246 -9.32 9.10 -6.80
C ASP A 246 -10.55 9.94 -7.23
N ILE A 247 -10.41 10.84 -8.21
CA ILE A 247 -11.56 11.54 -8.82
C ILE A 247 -12.47 10.54 -9.52
N THR A 248 -11.89 9.58 -10.25
CA THR A 248 -12.66 8.49 -10.86
C THR A 248 -13.39 7.67 -9.80
N ALA A 249 -12.75 7.34 -8.68
CA ALA A 249 -13.36 6.61 -7.57
C ALA A 249 -14.51 7.42 -6.94
N ALA A 250 -14.33 8.71 -6.71
CA ALA A 250 -15.38 9.58 -6.19
C ALA A 250 -16.59 9.68 -7.14
N MET A 251 -16.35 9.72 -8.46
CA MET A 251 -17.42 9.69 -9.46
C MET A 251 -18.14 8.32 -9.47
N GLN A 252 -17.41 7.20 -9.36
CA GLN A 252 -18.03 5.87 -9.22
C GLN A 252 -18.82 5.75 -7.93
N ASN A 253 -18.40 6.37 -6.83
CA ASN A 253 -19.15 6.40 -5.58
C ASN A 253 -20.50 7.09 -5.73
N ILE A 254 -20.61 8.15 -6.55
CA ILE A 254 -21.92 8.75 -6.90
C ILE A 254 -22.81 7.74 -7.63
N ASP A 255 -22.26 6.95 -8.58
CA ASP A 255 -23.07 5.93 -9.26
C ASP A 255 -23.52 4.83 -8.29
N VAL A 256 -22.65 4.36 -7.40
CA VAL A 256 -22.99 3.42 -6.32
C VAL A 256 -24.14 3.95 -5.47
N ALA A 257 -24.06 5.21 -5.00
CA ALA A 257 -25.12 5.83 -4.21
C ALA A 257 -26.44 5.94 -4.98
N ASN A 258 -26.39 6.26 -6.27
CA ASN A 258 -27.59 6.31 -7.14
C ASN A 258 -28.19 4.91 -7.34
N ARG A 259 -27.37 3.85 -7.50
CA ARG A 259 -27.86 2.46 -7.61
C ARG A 259 -28.44 1.98 -6.28
N ALA A 260 -27.80 2.32 -5.15
CA ALA A 260 -28.35 2.04 -3.83
C ALA A 260 -29.72 2.71 -3.59
N LEU A 261 -29.91 3.95 -4.06
CA LEU A 261 -31.20 4.62 -4.05
C LEU A 261 -32.23 3.87 -4.92
N LYS A 262 -31.82 3.35 -6.09
CA LYS A 262 -32.66 2.52 -6.95
C LYS A 262 -33.08 1.22 -6.24
N VAL A 263 -32.14 0.55 -5.54
CA VAL A 263 -32.42 -0.63 -4.72
C VAL A 263 -33.44 -0.29 -3.65
N ALA A 264 -33.23 0.76 -2.84
CA ALA A 264 -34.12 1.19 -1.78
C ALA A 264 -35.57 1.49 -2.30
N ARG A 265 -35.67 2.01 -3.52
CA ARG A 265 -36.96 2.21 -4.19
C ARG A 265 -37.61 0.89 -4.64
N ARG A 266 -36.80 -0.08 -5.14
CA ARG A 266 -37.28 -1.38 -5.60
C ARG A 266 -37.68 -2.31 -4.46
N GLU A 267 -37.13 -2.12 -3.26
CA GLU A 267 -37.52 -2.83 -2.05
C GLU A 267 -39.01 -2.60 -1.67
N ARG A 268 -39.66 -1.56 -2.23
CA ARG A 268 -41.11 -1.36 -2.12
C ARG A 268 -41.95 -2.34 -2.95
N ASN A 269 -41.32 -2.96 -3.95
CA ASN A 269 -42.04 -3.93 -4.77
C ASN A 269 -42.36 -5.17 -3.93
N MET A 270 -43.55 -5.68 -4.05
CA MET A 270 -43.99 -6.89 -3.36
C MET A 270 -43.37 -8.11 -4.07
N ASP A 271 -42.91 -9.05 -3.28
CA ASP A 271 -42.58 -10.38 -3.77
C ASP A 271 -43.83 -11.22 -3.84
N VAL A 272 -43.86 -12.17 -4.74
CA VAL A 272 -45.00 -13.09 -4.91
C VAL A 272 -44.51 -14.52 -4.71
N ASP A 273 -45.03 -15.18 -3.69
CA ASP A 273 -44.76 -16.59 -3.47
C ASP A 273 -45.80 -17.42 -4.25
N VAL A 274 -45.31 -18.23 -5.18
CA VAL A 274 -46.15 -19.18 -5.94
C VAL A 274 -45.87 -20.57 -5.40
N SER A 275 -46.92 -21.32 -5.08
CA SER A 275 -46.83 -22.68 -4.56
C SER A 275 -47.72 -23.65 -5.30
N LEU A 276 -47.27 -24.88 -5.40
CA LEU A 276 -48.06 -26.03 -5.88
C LEU A 276 -47.86 -27.15 -4.85
N GLU A 277 -48.97 -27.72 -4.41
CA GLU A 277 -49.01 -28.79 -3.43
C GLU A 277 -49.83 -29.96 -3.94
N VAL A 278 -49.35 -31.17 -3.75
CA VAL A 278 -50.07 -32.42 -3.96
C VAL A 278 -50.28 -33.06 -2.60
N SER A 279 -51.52 -33.32 -2.21
CA SER A 279 -51.84 -33.94 -0.94
C SER A 279 -52.56 -35.27 -1.13
N HIS A 280 -52.36 -36.19 -0.21
CA HIS A 280 -53.11 -37.41 -0.09
C HIS A 280 -53.61 -37.57 1.34
N ASN A 281 -54.93 -37.75 1.47
CA ASN A 281 -55.59 -37.96 2.73
C ASN A 281 -56.15 -39.39 2.75
N ALA A 282 -55.76 -40.15 3.76
CA ALA A 282 -56.27 -41.49 3.95
C ALA A 282 -57.68 -41.50 4.39
N GLN A 283 -58.40 -42.66 4.22
CA GLN A 283 -59.76 -42.84 4.62
C GLN A 283 -59.98 -42.51 6.10
N VAL A 284 -60.94 -41.66 6.37
CA VAL A 284 -61.43 -41.35 7.73
C VAL A 284 -62.46 -42.43 8.14
N LYS A 285 -62.12 -43.20 9.18
CA LYS A 285 -62.96 -44.29 9.72
C LYS A 285 -63.69 -43.85 10.97
N ASN A 286 -64.05 -42.59 11.07
CA ASN A 286 -64.86 -42.06 12.17
C ASN A 286 -66.31 -42.47 12.02
N GLU A 287 -66.99 -42.90 13.12
CA GLU A 287 -68.37 -43.31 13.11
C GLU A 287 -69.37 -42.15 12.88
N GLU A 288 -68.98 -40.94 13.29
CA GLU A 288 -69.86 -39.74 13.17
C GLU A 288 -69.73 -39.06 11.78
N ALA A 289 -68.51 -39.09 11.13
CA ALA A 289 -68.29 -38.47 9.85
C ALA A 289 -67.25 -39.25 9.01
N PRO A 290 -67.58 -40.42 8.44
CA PRO A 290 -66.69 -41.19 7.59
C PRO A 290 -66.49 -40.49 6.26
N ALA A 291 -65.21 -40.50 5.77
CA ALA A 291 -64.84 -39.92 4.47
C ALA A 291 -63.90 -40.85 3.70
N PRO A 292 -64.10 -41.01 2.37
CA PRO A 292 -63.19 -41.81 1.56
C PRO A 292 -61.81 -41.18 1.46
N ALA A 293 -60.74 -41.99 1.13
CA ALA A 293 -59.47 -41.49 0.79
C ALA A 293 -59.58 -40.63 -0.47
N TYR A 294 -58.86 -39.51 -0.48
CA TYR A 294 -58.79 -38.61 -1.64
C TYR A 294 -57.41 -38.01 -1.80
N SER A 295 -57.05 -37.64 -3.04
CA SER A 295 -55.85 -36.85 -3.37
C SER A 295 -56.33 -35.53 -3.97
N GLY A 296 -55.58 -34.47 -3.62
CA GLY A 296 -55.86 -33.13 -4.10
C GLY A 296 -54.62 -32.43 -4.63
N ILE A 297 -54.81 -31.47 -5.52
CA ILE A 297 -53.79 -30.55 -5.98
C ILE A 297 -54.24 -29.16 -5.57
N THR A 298 -53.35 -28.44 -4.87
CA THR A 298 -53.60 -27.06 -4.45
C THR A 298 -52.55 -26.15 -5.10
N ALA A 299 -52.99 -25.10 -5.80
CA ALA A 299 -52.11 -24.03 -6.27
C ALA A 299 -52.37 -22.79 -5.40
N GLY A 300 -51.31 -22.20 -4.90
CA GLY A 300 -51.38 -21.03 -4.01
C GLY A 300 -50.54 -19.87 -4.51
N ILE A 301 -51.03 -18.67 -4.25
CA ILE A 301 -50.27 -17.41 -4.42
C ILE A 301 -50.37 -16.66 -3.10
N ALA A 302 -49.20 -16.33 -2.51
CA ALA A 302 -49.12 -15.50 -1.32
C ALA A 302 -48.42 -14.18 -1.64
N ILE A 303 -49.02 -13.06 -1.25
CA ILE A 303 -48.50 -11.71 -1.48
C ILE A 303 -48.41 -11.01 -0.11
N PRO A 304 -47.21 -10.64 0.36
CA PRO A 304 -47.06 -9.92 1.62
C PRO A 304 -47.58 -8.50 1.47
N LEU A 305 -48.59 -8.14 2.26
CA LEU A 305 -49.20 -6.82 2.22
C LEU A 305 -48.43 -5.86 3.13
N GLN A 306 -47.68 -4.96 2.52
CA GLN A 306 -46.82 -3.99 3.22
C GLN A 306 -47.60 -2.73 3.59
N PHE A 307 -48.41 -2.77 4.63
CA PHE A 307 -49.28 -1.64 5.01
C PHE A 307 -48.54 -0.48 5.71
N SER A 308 -47.40 -0.72 6.36
CA SER A 308 -47.01 0.21 7.40
C SER A 308 -45.97 1.27 6.99
N ARG A 309 -45.08 1.09 6.03
CA ARG A 309 -43.97 2.08 5.89
C ARG A 309 -43.47 2.38 4.48
N PHE A 310 -43.88 1.70 3.45
CA PHE A 310 -43.40 1.89 2.06
C PHE A 310 -41.90 2.22 1.94
N ASN A 311 -41.08 1.73 2.86
CA ASN A 311 -39.63 1.92 2.93
C ASN A 311 -39.19 3.41 2.88
N LYS A 312 -40.02 4.35 3.36
CA LYS A 312 -39.79 5.80 3.26
C LYS A 312 -38.46 6.24 3.91
N GLY A 313 -38.11 5.68 5.07
CA GLY A 313 -36.87 6.01 5.80
C GLY A 313 -35.62 5.58 5.03
N ALA A 314 -35.60 4.35 4.50
CA ALA A 314 -34.48 3.85 3.70
C ALA A 314 -34.28 4.64 2.40
N ILE A 315 -35.40 5.01 1.73
CA ILE A 315 -35.34 5.87 0.52
C ILE A 315 -34.78 7.25 0.85
N LEU A 316 -35.23 7.87 1.97
CA LEU A 316 -34.72 9.16 2.39
C LEU A 316 -33.24 9.07 2.74
N ALA A 317 -32.81 8.04 3.49
CA ALA A 317 -31.40 7.80 3.81
C ALA A 317 -30.57 7.63 2.54
N ALA A 318 -31.00 6.80 1.60
CA ALA A 318 -30.32 6.60 0.33
C ALA A 318 -30.24 7.89 -0.50
N LYS A 319 -31.30 8.72 -0.49
CA LYS A 319 -31.27 10.02 -1.13
C LYS A 319 -30.21 10.95 -0.51
N ARG A 320 -30.14 11.00 0.84
CA ARG A 320 -29.10 11.80 1.53
C ARG A 320 -27.68 11.29 1.23
N ARG A 321 -27.51 9.98 1.10
CA ARG A 321 -26.21 9.41 0.66
C ARG A 321 -25.83 9.85 -0.75
N THR A 322 -26.79 9.97 -1.68
CA THR A 322 -26.51 10.50 -3.02
C THR A 322 -26.10 11.98 -2.97
N GLU A 323 -26.76 12.78 -2.16
CA GLU A 323 -26.40 14.19 -1.95
C GLU A 323 -25.00 14.31 -1.29
N GLN A 324 -24.71 13.44 -0.31
CA GLN A 324 -23.40 13.36 0.35
C GLN A 324 -22.30 13.00 -0.64
N ALA A 325 -22.47 11.95 -1.46
CA ALA A 325 -21.49 11.54 -2.45
C ALA A 325 -21.16 12.63 -3.48
N ALA A 326 -22.13 13.44 -3.85
CA ALA A 326 -21.90 14.59 -4.74
C ALA A 326 -21.02 15.66 -4.07
N ILE A 327 -21.27 15.98 -2.80
CA ILE A 327 -20.46 16.93 -2.03
C ILE A 327 -19.03 16.39 -1.83
N GLU A 328 -18.89 15.10 -1.56
CA GLU A 328 -17.58 14.43 -1.42
C GLU A 328 -16.78 14.48 -2.73
N TYR A 329 -17.44 14.33 -3.88
CA TYR A 329 -16.81 14.50 -5.20
C TYR A 329 -16.30 15.92 -5.40
N ASP A 330 -17.13 16.94 -5.11
CA ASP A 330 -16.71 18.35 -5.22
C ASP A 330 -15.54 18.64 -4.27
N GLY A 331 -15.57 18.09 -3.06
CA GLY A 331 -14.47 18.15 -2.09
C GLY A 331 -13.18 17.51 -2.61
N ALA A 332 -13.28 16.34 -3.25
CA ALA A 332 -12.13 15.66 -3.85
C ALA A 332 -11.50 16.49 -4.98
N VAL A 333 -12.31 17.13 -5.83
CA VAL A 333 -11.81 18.02 -6.89
C VAL A 333 -11.04 19.21 -6.29
N LEU A 334 -11.57 19.86 -5.26
CA LEU A 334 -10.88 20.97 -4.58
C LEU A 334 -9.59 20.51 -3.91
N GLN A 335 -9.59 19.33 -3.31
CA GLN A 335 -8.39 18.74 -2.69
C GLN A 335 -7.31 18.50 -3.73
N VAL A 336 -7.64 17.91 -4.88
CA VAL A 336 -6.72 17.68 -6.00
C VAL A 336 -6.08 18.98 -6.48
N GLN A 337 -6.88 20.03 -6.70
CA GLN A 337 -6.36 21.33 -7.11
C GLN A 337 -5.35 21.89 -6.09
N ASN A 338 -5.64 21.77 -4.80
CA ASN A 338 -4.76 22.23 -3.73
C ASN A 338 -3.47 21.39 -3.60
N GLU A 339 -3.56 20.07 -3.77
CA GLU A 339 -2.40 19.18 -3.78
C GLU A 339 -1.45 19.53 -4.93
N ILE A 340 -1.96 19.72 -6.14
CA ILE A 340 -1.16 20.12 -7.31
C ILE A 340 -0.50 21.48 -7.06
N LEU A 341 -1.24 22.46 -6.55
CA LEU A 341 -0.72 23.80 -6.27
C LEU A 341 0.45 23.73 -5.26
N LYS A 342 0.27 23.00 -4.17
CA LYS A 342 1.32 22.82 -3.15
C LYS A 342 2.55 22.11 -3.71
N ALA A 343 2.35 21.01 -4.43
CA ALA A 343 3.43 20.23 -5.03
C ALA A 343 4.20 21.05 -6.07
N TYR A 344 3.50 21.86 -6.89
CA TYR A 344 4.13 22.75 -7.86
C TYR A 344 5.02 23.79 -7.20
N HIS A 345 4.54 24.49 -6.17
CA HIS A 345 5.34 25.50 -5.47
C HIS A 345 6.55 24.89 -4.76
N GLN A 346 6.40 23.69 -4.19
CA GLN A 346 7.49 22.95 -3.58
C GLN A 346 8.56 22.58 -4.62
N TYR A 347 8.14 22.04 -5.75
CA TYR A 347 9.02 21.69 -6.88
C TYR A 347 9.77 22.92 -7.40
N GLU A 348 9.08 24.05 -7.66
CA GLU A 348 9.68 25.30 -8.13
C GLU A 348 10.75 25.83 -7.15
N SER A 349 10.44 25.82 -5.85
CA SER A 349 11.38 26.26 -4.82
C SER A 349 12.65 25.39 -4.78
N LEU A 350 12.48 24.07 -4.79
CA LEU A 350 13.58 23.13 -4.72
C LEU A 350 14.44 23.14 -6.00
N THR A 351 13.81 23.36 -7.16
CA THR A 351 14.55 23.57 -8.43
C THR A 351 15.52 24.75 -8.32
N LYS A 352 15.08 25.87 -7.72
CA LYS A 352 15.94 27.04 -7.47
C LYS A 352 17.06 26.72 -6.47
N GLN A 353 16.75 25.95 -5.40
CA GLN A 353 17.74 25.58 -4.39
C GLN A 353 18.84 24.68 -4.98
N VAL A 354 18.48 23.63 -5.73
CA VAL A 354 19.45 22.78 -6.44
C VAL A 354 20.35 23.62 -7.34
N GLY A 355 19.76 24.52 -8.13
CA GLY A 355 20.52 25.45 -8.98
C GLY A 355 21.51 26.31 -8.19
N HIS A 356 21.18 26.72 -6.98
CA HIS A 356 22.10 27.53 -6.15
C HIS A 356 23.33 26.71 -5.69
N TYR A 357 23.16 25.44 -5.32
CA TYR A 357 24.29 24.56 -4.99
C TYR A 357 25.19 24.29 -6.20
N GLU A 358 24.60 24.02 -7.36
CA GLU A 358 25.34 23.71 -8.59
C GLU A 358 26.08 24.89 -9.18
N ASN A 359 25.57 26.11 -8.96
CA ASN A 359 26.17 27.36 -9.47
C ASN A 359 27.38 27.84 -8.65
N GLY A 360 28.13 26.92 -8.03
CA GLY A 360 29.45 27.17 -7.47
C GLY A 360 29.60 26.98 -5.97
N MET A 361 28.54 26.83 -5.19
CA MET A 361 28.62 26.67 -3.73
C MET A 361 29.41 25.44 -3.30
N LEU A 362 29.23 24.31 -3.96
CA LEU A 362 30.02 23.09 -3.73
C LEU A 362 31.48 23.28 -4.04
N GLU A 363 31.80 23.89 -5.17
CA GLU A 363 33.18 24.14 -5.59
C GLU A 363 33.88 25.13 -4.66
N GLN A 364 33.20 26.21 -4.24
CA GLN A 364 33.74 27.17 -3.28
C GLN A 364 34.05 26.53 -1.93
N ALA A 365 33.18 25.69 -1.39
CA ALA A 365 33.41 24.98 -0.14
C ALA A 365 34.64 24.04 -0.25
N ASN A 366 34.78 23.31 -1.37
CA ASN A 366 35.96 22.47 -1.66
C ASN A 366 37.25 23.27 -1.78
N GLN A 367 37.21 24.43 -2.47
CA GLN A 367 38.38 25.32 -2.61
C GLN A 367 38.83 25.89 -1.26
N VAL A 368 37.87 26.28 -0.39
CA VAL A 368 38.19 26.75 0.97
C VAL A 368 38.87 25.64 1.77
N LEU A 369 38.34 24.43 1.76
CA LEU A 369 38.92 23.28 2.48
C LEU A 369 40.36 23.01 1.98
N LYS A 370 40.53 22.86 0.66
CA LYS A 370 41.85 22.59 0.06
C LYS A 370 42.85 23.69 0.39
N GLY A 371 42.42 24.97 0.33
CA GLY A 371 43.28 26.12 0.70
C GLY A 371 43.67 26.09 2.17
N LYS A 372 42.76 25.79 3.10
CA LYS A 372 43.08 25.69 4.53
C LYS A 372 44.01 24.52 4.84
N ILE A 373 43.81 23.35 4.23
CA ILE A 373 44.73 22.21 4.39
C ILE A 373 46.13 22.57 3.88
N TYR A 374 46.24 23.25 2.73
CA TYR A 374 47.53 23.69 2.17
C TYR A 374 48.26 24.66 3.12
N SER A 375 47.55 25.72 3.60
CA SER A 375 48.12 26.70 4.51
C SER A 375 48.49 26.10 5.88
N TYR A 376 47.71 25.17 6.40
CA TYR A 376 48.04 24.44 7.64
C TYR A 376 49.31 23.61 7.51
N ASN A 377 49.52 22.95 6.40
CA ASN A 377 50.74 22.19 6.15
C ASN A 377 51.98 23.07 6.12
N ARG A 378 51.85 24.38 5.82
CA ARG A 378 52.90 25.38 5.86
C ARG A 378 53.05 26.06 7.22
N GLY A 379 52.12 25.82 8.15
CA GLY A 379 52.12 26.47 9.46
C GLY A 379 51.55 27.89 9.45
N GLU A 380 50.76 28.27 8.41
CA GLU A 380 50.21 29.63 8.22
C GLU A 380 48.86 29.79 8.90
N VAL A 381 48.14 28.70 9.16
CA VAL A 381 46.81 28.67 9.83
C VAL A 381 46.78 27.60 10.91
N SER A 382 45.83 27.73 11.85
CA SER A 382 45.63 26.78 12.94
C SER A 382 44.88 25.50 12.50
N LEU A 383 45.03 24.41 13.27
CA LEU A 383 44.27 23.20 13.09
C LEU A 383 42.77 23.48 13.13
N LEU A 384 42.29 24.35 14.06
CA LEU A 384 40.92 24.73 14.19
C LEU A 384 40.30 25.28 12.89
N GLU A 385 41.06 26.05 12.14
CA GLU A 385 40.61 26.60 10.84
C GLU A 385 40.44 25.50 9.80
N VAL A 386 41.26 24.46 9.79
CA VAL A 386 41.10 23.30 8.92
C VAL A 386 39.88 22.49 9.30
N LEU A 387 39.69 22.22 10.59
CA LEU A 387 38.53 21.48 11.10
C LEU A 387 37.20 22.19 10.81
N ASN A 388 37.18 23.53 10.96
CA ASN A 388 35.99 24.31 10.61
C ASN A 388 35.71 24.28 9.07
N ALA A 389 36.75 24.35 8.24
CA ALA A 389 36.59 24.24 6.80
C ALA A 389 36.14 22.85 6.37
N GLN A 390 36.63 21.79 7.03
CA GLN A 390 36.17 20.41 6.79
C GLN A 390 34.70 20.26 7.14
N ARG A 391 34.27 20.70 8.34
CA ARG A 391 32.86 20.67 8.73
C ARG A 391 31.98 21.43 7.76
N THR A 392 32.37 22.64 7.37
CA THR A 392 31.60 23.43 6.39
C THR A 392 31.47 22.70 5.07
N TYR A 393 32.51 22.05 4.57
CA TYR A 393 32.48 21.28 3.33
C TYR A 393 31.56 20.06 3.43
N ASP A 394 31.64 19.30 4.53
CA ASP A 394 30.82 18.13 4.77
C ASP A 394 29.33 18.50 4.91
N ASP A 395 29.03 19.60 5.63
CA ASP A 395 27.68 20.13 5.79
C ASP A 395 27.08 20.57 4.44
N VAL A 396 27.87 21.30 3.62
CA VAL A 396 27.43 21.72 2.28
C VAL A 396 27.13 20.51 1.39
N GLN A 397 27.97 19.47 1.43
CA GLN A 397 27.71 18.24 0.67
C GLN A 397 26.47 17.49 1.16
N ALA A 398 26.31 17.34 2.47
CA ALA A 398 25.14 16.67 3.05
C ALA A 398 23.84 17.41 2.69
N LEU A 399 23.81 18.73 2.87
CA LEU A 399 22.66 19.58 2.51
C LEU A 399 22.36 19.56 1.00
N TYR A 400 23.38 19.44 0.16
CA TYR A 400 23.18 19.28 -1.29
C TYR A 400 22.46 17.97 -1.63
N TYR A 401 22.92 16.82 -1.08
CA TYR A 401 22.27 15.53 -1.33
C TYR A 401 20.86 15.47 -0.73
N GLU A 402 20.64 16.11 0.42
CA GLU A 402 19.31 16.27 0.99
C GLU A 402 18.40 17.12 0.09
N THR A 403 18.92 18.21 -0.45
CA THR A 403 18.17 19.08 -1.39
C THR A 403 17.88 18.35 -2.70
N LEU A 404 18.79 17.55 -3.23
CA LEU A 404 18.54 16.70 -4.41
C LEU A 404 17.43 15.67 -4.15
N PHE A 405 17.47 15.03 -2.99
CA PHE A 405 16.41 14.09 -2.60
C PHE A 405 15.05 14.79 -2.47
N ASN A 406 15.03 15.95 -1.80
CA ASN A 406 13.81 16.75 -1.65
C ASN A 406 13.26 17.19 -3.00
N TYR A 407 14.14 17.62 -3.92
CA TYR A 407 13.78 17.97 -5.30
C TYR A 407 13.17 16.79 -6.06
N ALA A 408 13.84 15.63 -6.04
CA ALA A 408 13.37 14.42 -6.70
C ALA A 408 12.03 13.96 -6.11
N SER A 409 11.89 14.00 -4.78
CA SER A 409 10.64 13.65 -4.08
C SER A 409 9.50 14.63 -4.42
N ALA A 410 9.82 15.93 -4.54
CA ALA A 410 8.82 16.94 -4.94
C ALA A 410 8.38 16.76 -6.40
N LEU A 411 9.27 16.32 -7.29
CA LEU A 411 8.90 15.95 -8.66
C LEU A 411 7.96 14.74 -8.67
N VAL A 412 8.29 13.69 -7.90
CA VAL A 412 7.42 12.52 -7.73
C VAL A 412 6.03 12.91 -7.22
N GLU A 413 5.97 13.78 -6.19
CA GLU A 413 4.70 14.22 -5.62
C GLU A 413 3.91 15.11 -6.60
N LEU A 414 4.58 15.94 -7.38
CA LEU A 414 3.94 16.77 -8.42
C LEU A 414 3.31 15.90 -9.51
N GLU A 415 4.05 14.92 -10.03
CA GLU A 415 3.54 14.02 -11.06
C GLU A 415 2.41 13.13 -10.52
N LYS A 416 2.55 12.60 -9.31
CA LYS A 416 1.48 11.86 -8.61
C LYS A 416 0.23 12.72 -8.45
N SER A 417 0.39 13.98 -8.02
CA SER A 417 -0.73 14.92 -7.80
C SER A 417 -1.41 15.33 -9.10
N ALA A 418 -0.65 15.46 -10.18
CA ALA A 418 -1.19 15.78 -11.51
C ALA A 418 -1.75 14.55 -12.26
N GLY A 419 -1.56 13.32 -11.71
CA GLY A 419 -1.99 12.09 -12.37
C GLY A 419 -1.20 11.75 -13.62
N ILE A 420 0.04 12.26 -13.74
CA ILE A 420 1.00 11.94 -14.79
C ILE A 420 2.12 11.06 -14.23
N TRP A 421 2.88 10.41 -15.09
CA TRP A 421 4.03 9.64 -14.67
C TRP A 421 5.04 9.53 -15.79
N ASP A 422 6.10 10.33 -15.72
CA ASP A 422 7.22 10.33 -16.68
C ASP A 422 8.59 10.17 -15.99
N ILE A 423 8.59 9.73 -14.73
CA ILE A 423 9.81 9.55 -13.94
C ILE A 423 10.68 8.44 -14.51
N LYS A 424 11.91 8.80 -14.87
CA LYS A 424 12.98 7.90 -15.31
C LYS A 424 14.21 8.15 -14.42
N LEU A 425 14.69 7.10 -13.74
CA LEU A 425 15.85 7.08 -12.86
C LEU A 425 16.95 6.16 -13.40
#